data_c8997273fae080be0ce04efc605ca0d4
#
_entry.id   c8997273fae080be0ce04efc605ca0d4
#
_cell.length_a   1.000
_cell.length_b   1.000
_cell.length_c   1.000
_cell.angle_alpha   90.00
_cell.angle_beta   90.00
_cell.angle_gamma   90.00
#
_symmetry.space_group_name_H-M   'P 1'
#
loop_
_entity.id
_entity.type
_entity.pdbx_description
1 polymer ?
#
loop_
_entity_poly.entity_id
_entity_poly.type
_entity_poly.pdbx_seq_one_letter_code
_entity_poly.pdbx_strand_id
1 'polypeptide(L)'
;MKRQWSIIQLLLIALGVMLGTGTARADKPSVIRIAYPGVGIGNRPFVGGDSAATTHLKGLLDEEFKADGIKITWTFLRGAGPAVNELYANNLLDFSALGDLPFIVGQASGLKRKVLLAAGVRQNTYLAVPADSSITSIKDLKGKKVAIFKGTNIQLAIGKILEANGLTEKDVRAINMDNATVKAALITKDVDAAFGNNDLIALRDQGTAKIIFKSDGDPRFLKHSTFIGTEAFINKYPEITARVVKTVILAAKWAADNDGNPTPVFQLWTKSGTPFSNYKEDYQGSQSLKVRASPLIDDYVVSQYQSKIQDAKRYGLIKETFDFKTTVDDRFLKQALRELNLEGYWKPVDPAGKPKS
;
A
#
# COMPACT_ATOMS: atom_id res chain seq x y z
N MET A 1 -66.48 -26.89 48.20
CA MET A 1 -65.62 -27.16 46.99
C MET A 1 -65.37 -25.87 46.23
N LYS A 2 -64.66 -24.91 46.80
CA LYS A 2 -64.29 -23.63 46.14
C LYS A 2 -62.98 -23.08 46.70
N ARG A 3 -61.92 -23.91 46.86
CA ARG A 3 -60.65 -23.38 47.44
C ARG A 3 -59.38 -24.07 46.91
N GLN A 4 -59.44 -24.75 45.79
CA GLN A 4 -58.27 -25.44 45.23
C GLN A 4 -57.87 -25.01 43.80
N TRP A 5 -58.48 -23.99 43.23
CA TRP A 5 -58.17 -23.53 41.86
C TRP A 5 -57.27 -22.29 41.81
N SER A 6 -56.90 -21.68 42.93
CA SER A 6 -56.11 -20.45 42.94
C SER A 6 -54.58 -20.66 43.08
N ILE A 7 -54.12 -21.89 43.28
CA ILE A 7 -52.68 -22.17 43.47
C ILE A 7 -51.98 -22.67 42.19
N ILE A 8 -52.76 -23.17 41.24
CA ILE A 8 -52.19 -23.71 39.98
C ILE A 8 -51.93 -22.59 38.94
N GLN A 9 -52.56 -21.44 39.02
CA GLN A 9 -52.35 -20.31 38.09
C GLN A 9 -51.14 -19.46 38.44
N LEU A 10 -50.58 -19.54 39.65
CA LEU A 10 -49.41 -18.73 40.07
C LEU A 10 -48.08 -19.46 39.79
N LEU A 11 -48.07 -20.72 39.44
CA LEU A 11 -46.87 -21.50 39.11
C LEU A 11 -46.55 -21.54 37.60
N LEU A 12 -47.46 -21.04 36.73
CA LEU A 12 -47.25 -20.97 35.27
C LEU A 12 -46.72 -19.64 34.79
N ILE A 13 -46.64 -18.59 35.63
CA ILE A 13 -46.10 -17.27 35.26
C ILE A 13 -44.62 -17.15 35.66
N ALA A 14 -44.06 -18.03 36.48
CA ALA A 14 -42.64 -18.00 36.87
C ALA A 14 -41.69 -18.79 35.93
N LEU A 15 -42.23 -19.47 34.91
CA LEU A 15 -41.41 -20.26 33.96
C LEU A 15 -41.22 -19.61 32.58
N GLY A 16 -41.66 -18.37 32.42
CA GLY A 16 -41.67 -17.64 31.14
C GLY A 16 -40.62 -16.53 30.98
N VAL A 17 -39.69 -16.32 31.92
CA VAL A 17 -38.71 -15.20 31.88
C VAL A 17 -37.23 -15.69 31.91
N MET A 18 -36.98 -16.93 31.62
CA MET A 18 -35.60 -17.41 31.29
C MET A 18 -35.46 -17.66 29.78
N LEU A 19 -35.88 -16.72 28.98
CA LEU A 19 -35.56 -16.68 27.56
C LEU A 19 -34.42 -15.68 27.34
N GLY A 20 -33.21 -16.22 27.43
CA GLY A 20 -32.17 -15.82 26.49
C GLY A 20 -31.73 -14.37 26.54
N THR A 21 -30.97 -13.95 27.53
CA THR A 21 -29.84 -13.08 27.21
C THR A 21 -28.80 -13.90 26.44
N GLY A 22 -29.19 -14.36 25.26
CA GLY A 22 -28.22 -14.73 24.24
C GLY A 22 -27.43 -13.45 23.98
N THR A 23 -26.21 -13.35 24.51
CA THR A 23 -25.26 -12.38 24.03
C THR A 23 -25.21 -12.55 22.51
N ALA A 24 -25.79 -11.62 21.79
CA ALA A 24 -25.67 -11.56 20.33
C ALA A 24 -24.17 -11.61 20.07
N ARG A 25 -23.67 -12.81 19.67
CA ARG A 25 -22.27 -12.96 19.30
C ARG A 25 -22.10 -12.01 18.14
N ALA A 26 -21.31 -10.96 18.33
CA ALA A 26 -21.07 -9.96 17.29
C ALA A 26 -20.75 -10.72 16.00
N ASP A 27 -21.50 -10.44 14.93
CA ASP A 27 -21.29 -11.09 13.63
C ASP A 27 -19.84 -10.86 13.22
N LYS A 28 -19.05 -11.91 13.05
CA LYS A 28 -17.65 -11.83 12.67
C LYS A 28 -17.41 -12.58 11.36
N PRO A 29 -16.50 -12.08 10.52
CA PRO A 29 -16.18 -12.78 9.27
C PRO A 29 -15.47 -14.10 9.58
N SER A 30 -15.68 -15.11 8.73
CA SER A 30 -14.90 -16.36 8.80
C SER A 30 -13.51 -16.20 8.16
N VAL A 31 -13.35 -15.20 7.27
CA VAL A 31 -12.12 -14.92 6.53
C VAL A 31 -11.97 -13.41 6.33
N ILE A 32 -10.73 -12.94 6.42
CA ILE A 32 -10.32 -11.59 5.99
C ILE A 32 -9.43 -11.76 4.76
N ARG A 33 -9.82 -11.15 3.64
CA ARG A 33 -9.16 -11.28 2.34
C ARG A 33 -8.35 -10.02 2.05
N ILE A 34 -7.03 -10.18 1.92
CA ILE A 34 -6.09 -9.07 1.75
C ILE A 34 -5.29 -9.29 0.47
N ALA A 35 -5.12 -8.24 -0.34
CA ALA A 35 -4.24 -8.28 -1.50
C ALA A 35 -3.03 -7.38 -1.34
N TYR A 36 -1.94 -7.80 -1.98
CA TYR A 36 -0.75 -6.98 -2.18
C TYR A 36 -0.47 -6.82 -3.68
N PRO A 37 -0.23 -5.57 -4.18
CA PRO A 37 -0.06 -5.27 -5.59
C PRO A 37 1.37 -5.58 -6.07
N GLY A 38 1.81 -6.82 -5.93
CA GLY A 38 3.15 -7.26 -6.32
C GLY A 38 3.46 -8.67 -5.86
N VAL A 39 4.54 -9.19 -6.38
CA VAL A 39 5.18 -10.47 -5.99
C VAL A 39 6.66 -10.24 -5.78
N GLY A 40 7.29 -11.09 -4.99
CA GLY A 40 8.73 -11.09 -4.84
C GLY A 40 9.44 -11.71 -6.06
N ILE A 41 10.77 -11.65 -6.04
CA ILE A 41 11.61 -12.22 -7.10
C ILE A 41 11.33 -13.72 -7.23
N GLY A 42 11.13 -14.19 -8.45
CA GLY A 42 10.74 -15.57 -8.72
C GLY A 42 9.27 -15.87 -8.35
N ASN A 43 8.40 -14.88 -8.41
CA ASN A 43 6.97 -14.96 -8.07
C ASN A 43 6.69 -15.40 -6.63
N ARG A 44 7.62 -15.13 -5.70
CA ARG A 44 7.41 -15.44 -4.28
C ARG A 44 6.20 -14.68 -3.72
N PRO A 45 5.38 -15.32 -2.87
CA PRO A 45 4.28 -14.65 -2.18
C PRO A 45 4.78 -13.83 -0.97
N PHE A 46 5.88 -13.11 -1.17
CA PHE A 46 6.53 -12.26 -0.17
C PHE A 46 7.02 -10.98 -0.83
N VAL A 47 6.77 -9.87 -0.21
CA VAL A 47 7.24 -8.54 -0.63
C VAL A 47 7.85 -7.82 0.58
N GLY A 48 8.54 -6.71 0.34
CA GLY A 48 9.12 -5.89 1.40
C GLY A 48 8.95 -4.41 1.07
N GLY A 49 9.34 -3.55 2.01
CA GLY A 49 9.43 -2.11 1.77
C GLY A 49 8.29 -1.26 2.33
N ASP A 50 7.29 -1.85 3.00
CA ASP A 50 6.22 -1.09 3.65
C ASP A 50 5.61 -1.82 4.87
N SER A 51 4.65 -1.17 5.55
CA SER A 51 4.02 -1.70 6.75
C SER A 51 3.11 -2.89 6.49
N ALA A 52 2.39 -2.92 5.36
CA ALA A 52 1.52 -4.04 5.02
C ALA A 52 2.34 -5.31 4.69
N ALA A 53 3.44 -5.16 3.94
CA ALA A 53 4.39 -6.23 3.70
C ALA A 53 5.02 -6.75 5.01
N THR A 54 5.40 -5.86 5.90
CA THR A 54 5.95 -6.20 7.23
C THR A 54 4.92 -6.96 8.06
N THR A 55 3.64 -6.54 8.03
CA THR A 55 2.52 -7.22 8.71
C THR A 55 2.43 -8.68 8.26
N HIS A 56 2.45 -8.93 6.94
CA HIS A 56 2.43 -10.27 6.37
C HIS A 56 3.67 -11.10 6.76
N LEU A 57 4.87 -10.54 6.54
CA LEU A 57 6.14 -11.24 6.78
C LEU A 57 6.33 -11.66 8.24
N LYS A 58 5.71 -10.96 9.18
CA LYS A 58 5.72 -11.25 10.62
C LYS A 58 4.52 -12.09 11.07
N GLY A 59 3.54 -12.39 10.20
CA GLY A 59 2.34 -13.14 10.55
C GLY A 59 1.43 -12.43 11.56
N LEU A 60 1.48 -11.10 11.66
CA LEU A 60 0.83 -10.36 12.75
C LEU A 60 -0.69 -10.47 12.73
N LEU A 61 -1.32 -10.50 11.55
CA LEU A 61 -2.78 -10.65 11.46
C LEU A 61 -3.22 -12.08 11.77
N ASP A 62 -2.44 -13.08 11.38
CA ASP A 62 -2.73 -14.48 11.70
C ASP A 62 -2.74 -14.68 13.22
N GLU A 63 -1.76 -14.10 13.93
CA GLU A 63 -1.69 -14.16 15.39
C GLU A 63 -2.81 -13.35 16.04
N GLU A 64 -3.09 -12.13 15.56
CA GLU A 64 -4.16 -11.26 16.09
C GLU A 64 -5.53 -11.94 16.06
N PHE A 65 -5.85 -12.66 14.98
CA PHE A 65 -7.18 -13.23 14.77
C PHE A 65 -7.27 -14.72 15.08
N LYS A 66 -6.19 -15.36 15.56
CA LYS A 66 -6.12 -16.77 15.89
C LYS A 66 -7.19 -17.21 16.89
N ALA A 67 -7.33 -16.48 18.00
CA ALA A 67 -8.31 -16.78 19.04
C ALA A 67 -9.76 -16.65 18.57
N ASP A 68 -10.01 -15.79 17.56
CA ASP A 68 -11.33 -15.64 16.95
C ASP A 68 -11.66 -16.75 15.95
N GLY A 69 -10.67 -17.53 15.50
CA GLY A 69 -10.81 -18.49 14.43
C GLY A 69 -11.07 -17.83 13.05
N ILE A 70 -10.68 -16.57 12.88
CA ILE A 70 -10.81 -15.85 11.61
C ILE A 70 -9.57 -16.17 10.76
N LYS A 71 -9.80 -16.72 9.57
CA LYS A 71 -8.71 -17.03 8.63
C LYS A 71 -8.24 -15.75 7.93
N ILE A 72 -6.93 -15.55 7.86
CA ILE A 72 -6.32 -14.49 7.03
C ILE A 72 -5.88 -15.11 5.70
N THR A 73 -6.23 -14.46 4.60
CA THR A 73 -5.77 -14.85 3.26
C THR A 73 -5.08 -13.68 2.59
N TRP A 74 -3.85 -13.92 2.10
CA TRP A 74 -3.09 -12.95 1.33
C TRP A 74 -3.00 -13.38 -0.12
N THR A 75 -3.29 -12.46 -1.05
CA THR A 75 -3.15 -12.67 -2.48
C THR A 75 -2.11 -11.69 -3.03
N PHE A 76 -1.03 -12.24 -3.59
CA PHE A 76 0.05 -11.46 -4.20
C PHE A 76 -0.13 -11.45 -5.71
N LEU A 77 -0.16 -10.25 -6.31
CA LEU A 77 -0.62 -10.06 -7.68
C LEU A 77 0.49 -9.51 -8.58
N ARG A 78 0.97 -10.34 -9.53
CA ARG A 78 1.94 -9.93 -10.56
C ARG A 78 1.41 -8.77 -11.42
N GLY A 79 0.10 -8.73 -11.69
CA GLY A 79 -0.58 -7.64 -12.39
C GLY A 79 -0.68 -6.34 -11.59
N ALA A 80 -0.11 -6.31 -10.38
CA ALA A 80 -0.03 -5.16 -9.47
C ALA A 80 -1.39 -4.49 -9.21
N GLY A 81 -1.43 -3.15 -9.15
CA GLY A 81 -2.61 -2.39 -8.79
C GLY A 81 -3.85 -2.59 -9.68
N PRO A 82 -3.73 -2.69 -11.01
CA PRO A 82 -4.85 -3.04 -11.87
C PRO A 82 -5.52 -4.35 -11.48
N ALA A 83 -4.75 -5.41 -11.22
CA ALA A 83 -5.31 -6.71 -10.79
C ALA A 83 -5.95 -6.64 -9.40
N VAL A 84 -5.45 -5.79 -8.48
CA VAL A 84 -6.12 -5.52 -7.20
C VAL A 84 -7.50 -4.87 -7.43
N ASN A 85 -7.59 -3.90 -8.35
CA ASN A 85 -8.86 -3.26 -8.69
C ASN A 85 -9.88 -4.24 -9.27
N GLU A 86 -9.45 -5.20 -10.09
CA GLU A 86 -10.31 -6.28 -10.61
C GLU A 86 -10.88 -7.13 -9.48
N LEU A 87 -10.07 -7.49 -8.48
CA LEU A 87 -10.56 -8.25 -7.32
C LEU A 87 -11.56 -7.44 -6.49
N TYR A 88 -11.36 -6.12 -6.32
CA TYR A 88 -12.33 -5.26 -5.66
C TYR A 88 -13.64 -5.15 -6.45
N ALA A 89 -13.57 -4.98 -7.77
CA ALA A 89 -14.75 -4.90 -8.63
C ALA A 89 -15.62 -6.17 -8.56
N ASN A 90 -14.98 -7.32 -8.31
CA ASN A 90 -15.64 -8.62 -8.16
C ASN A 90 -15.96 -8.99 -6.70
N ASN A 91 -15.81 -8.07 -5.73
CA ASN A 91 -16.03 -8.31 -4.28
C ASN A 91 -15.20 -9.48 -3.70
N LEU A 92 -14.01 -9.69 -4.22
CA LEU A 92 -13.10 -10.76 -3.80
C LEU A 92 -12.07 -10.32 -2.75
N LEU A 93 -12.09 -9.06 -2.34
CA LEU A 93 -11.18 -8.47 -1.35
C LEU A 93 -11.94 -7.70 -0.28
N ASP A 94 -11.32 -7.63 0.90
CA ASP A 94 -11.74 -6.78 2.01
C ASP A 94 -10.75 -5.63 2.20
N PHE A 95 -9.42 -5.91 2.14
CA PHE A 95 -8.36 -4.92 2.31
C PHE A 95 -7.25 -5.09 1.27
N SER A 96 -6.47 -4.05 1.06
CA SER A 96 -5.18 -4.14 0.36
C SER A 96 -4.24 -3.00 0.74
N ALA A 97 -2.92 -3.22 0.61
CA ALA A 97 -2.02 -2.12 0.29
C ALA A 97 -2.24 -1.74 -1.18
N LEU A 98 -2.26 -0.45 -1.51
CA LEU A 98 -2.44 -0.03 -2.90
C LEU A 98 -1.69 1.27 -3.18
N GLY A 99 -0.98 1.32 -4.30
CA GLY A 99 -0.29 2.50 -4.77
C GLY A 99 -1.26 3.61 -5.18
N ASP A 100 -0.75 4.83 -5.27
CA ASP A 100 -1.53 6.04 -5.54
C ASP A 100 -2.34 5.97 -6.85
N LEU A 101 -1.74 5.70 -8.01
CA LEU A 101 -2.49 5.68 -9.27
C LEU A 101 -3.60 4.61 -9.31
N PRO A 102 -3.35 3.33 -8.99
CA PRO A 102 -4.42 2.34 -9.02
C PRO A 102 -5.53 2.63 -7.99
N PHE A 103 -5.21 3.24 -6.84
CA PHE A 103 -6.24 3.75 -5.93
C PHE A 103 -7.08 4.82 -6.62
N ILE A 104 -6.43 5.83 -7.22
CA ILE A 104 -7.09 6.96 -7.90
C ILE A 104 -8.00 6.46 -9.03
N VAL A 105 -7.49 5.58 -9.90
CA VAL A 105 -8.26 5.02 -11.03
C VAL A 105 -9.47 4.22 -10.53
N GLY A 106 -9.27 3.35 -9.54
CA GLY A 106 -10.38 2.56 -8.99
C GLY A 106 -11.43 3.42 -8.29
N GLN A 107 -11.02 4.48 -7.59
CA GLN A 107 -11.95 5.42 -6.95
C GLN A 107 -12.75 6.22 -7.99
N ALA A 108 -12.07 6.72 -9.02
CA ALA A 108 -12.71 7.43 -10.13
C ALA A 108 -13.64 6.53 -10.95
N SER A 109 -13.44 5.21 -10.97
CA SER A 109 -14.34 4.24 -11.58
C SER A 109 -15.50 3.79 -10.68
N GLY A 110 -15.61 4.35 -9.47
CA GLY A 110 -16.76 4.11 -8.56
C GLY A 110 -16.57 2.98 -7.55
N LEU A 111 -15.36 2.41 -7.39
CA LEU A 111 -15.11 1.40 -6.36
C LEU A 111 -15.28 2.02 -4.96
N LYS A 112 -16.11 1.39 -4.12
CA LYS A 112 -16.47 1.87 -2.78
C LYS A 112 -15.46 1.42 -1.74
N ARG A 113 -14.42 2.25 -1.51
CA ARG A 113 -13.30 1.96 -0.61
C ARG A 113 -12.91 3.19 0.19
N LYS A 114 -12.31 2.97 1.36
CA LYS A 114 -11.74 4.02 2.21
C LYS A 114 -10.26 3.81 2.44
N VAL A 115 -9.51 4.91 2.46
CA VAL A 115 -8.13 4.96 2.94
C VAL A 115 -8.16 4.94 4.46
N LEU A 116 -7.49 3.96 5.07
CA LEU A 116 -7.47 3.76 6.52
C LEU A 116 -6.18 4.29 7.16
N LEU A 117 -5.04 4.16 6.46
CA LEU A 117 -3.73 4.68 6.86
C LEU A 117 -2.78 4.75 5.66
N ALA A 118 -1.69 5.48 5.79
CA ALA A 118 -0.57 5.41 4.86
C ALA A 118 0.25 4.14 5.14
N ALA A 119 0.51 3.33 4.10
CA ALA A 119 1.20 2.04 4.26
C ALA A 119 2.69 2.13 3.93
N GLY A 120 3.06 2.96 2.95
CA GLY A 120 4.44 3.23 2.56
C GLY A 120 4.51 4.54 1.79
N VAL A 121 5.16 5.53 2.38
CA VAL A 121 5.26 6.86 1.77
C VAL A 121 6.66 7.13 1.25
N ARG A 122 6.79 8.08 0.32
CA ARG A 122 8.07 8.61 -0.17
C ARG A 122 8.99 7.53 -0.77
N GLN A 123 8.40 6.58 -1.51
CA GLN A 123 9.15 5.52 -2.19
C GLN A 123 9.84 6.06 -3.45
N ASN A 124 11.12 5.73 -3.61
CA ASN A 124 11.90 6.19 -4.75
C ASN A 124 11.48 5.54 -6.08
N THR A 125 11.71 6.30 -7.16
CA THR A 125 11.61 5.84 -8.55
C THR A 125 13.02 5.80 -9.12
N TYR A 126 13.33 4.74 -9.87
CA TYR A 126 14.62 4.53 -10.51
C TYR A 126 14.46 4.47 -12.03
N LEU A 127 15.52 4.85 -12.76
CA LEU A 127 15.65 4.59 -14.19
C LEU A 127 16.97 3.88 -14.45
N ALA A 128 16.87 2.73 -15.10
CA ALA A 128 18.03 1.94 -15.54
C ALA A 128 18.10 1.87 -17.05
N VAL A 129 19.33 1.75 -17.54
CA VAL A 129 19.65 1.49 -18.95
C VAL A 129 20.66 0.34 -19.04
N PRO A 130 20.79 -0.39 -20.17
CA PRO A 130 21.83 -1.38 -20.37
C PRO A 130 23.23 -0.83 -20.05
N ALA A 131 24.15 -1.66 -19.57
CA ALA A 131 25.47 -1.23 -19.08
C ALA A 131 26.30 -0.48 -20.14
N ASP A 132 26.16 -0.86 -21.41
CA ASP A 132 26.85 -0.24 -22.54
C ASP A 132 26.03 0.85 -23.27
N SER A 133 24.87 1.21 -22.74
CA SER A 133 24.01 2.25 -23.33
C SER A 133 24.70 3.62 -23.36
N SER A 134 24.50 4.36 -24.44
CA SER A 134 24.91 5.77 -24.55
C SER A 134 23.93 6.76 -23.89
N ILE A 135 22.79 6.29 -23.40
CA ILE A 135 21.80 7.11 -22.69
C ILE A 135 22.35 7.49 -21.32
N THR A 136 22.44 8.78 -21.03
CA THR A 136 23.01 9.33 -19.78
C THR A 136 22.04 10.25 -19.04
N SER A 137 20.95 10.66 -19.69
CA SER A 137 19.96 11.58 -19.12
C SER A 137 18.53 11.21 -19.52
N ILE A 138 17.56 11.81 -18.81
CA ILE A 138 16.12 11.64 -19.14
C ILE A 138 15.82 12.19 -20.55
N LYS A 139 16.51 13.25 -20.99
CA LYS A 139 16.29 13.85 -22.32
C LYS A 139 16.65 12.90 -23.45
N ASP A 140 17.61 11.99 -23.24
CA ASP A 140 18.05 11.00 -24.24
C ASP A 140 16.99 9.92 -24.49
N LEU A 141 15.93 9.85 -23.68
CA LEU A 141 14.82 8.91 -23.86
C LEU A 141 13.93 9.22 -25.05
N LYS A 142 14.05 10.42 -25.66
CA LYS A 142 13.22 10.79 -26.82
C LYS A 142 13.36 9.75 -27.95
N GLY A 143 12.23 9.16 -28.38
CA GLY A 143 12.17 8.13 -29.42
C GLY A 143 12.66 6.75 -29.00
N LYS A 144 13.14 6.56 -27.76
CA LYS A 144 13.66 5.28 -27.25
C LYS A 144 12.54 4.36 -26.78
N LYS A 145 12.81 3.05 -26.78
CA LYS A 145 11.95 2.02 -26.19
C LYS A 145 12.10 2.06 -24.66
N VAL A 146 11.09 2.54 -23.97
CA VAL A 146 11.10 2.70 -22.50
C VAL A 146 10.08 1.77 -21.87
N ALA A 147 10.51 0.86 -21.01
CA ALA A 147 9.61 0.01 -20.24
C ALA A 147 8.93 0.82 -19.13
N ILE A 148 7.61 0.75 -19.10
CA ILE A 148 6.75 1.41 -18.13
C ILE A 148 5.70 0.41 -17.65
N PHE A 149 5.55 0.20 -16.35
CA PHE A 149 4.46 -0.62 -15.84
C PHE A 149 3.19 0.24 -15.71
N LYS A 150 2.37 0.24 -16.77
CA LYS A 150 1.17 1.07 -16.86
C LYS A 150 0.11 0.69 -15.85
N GLY A 151 -0.67 1.69 -15.42
CA GLY A 151 -1.74 1.53 -14.42
C GLY A 151 -1.22 1.38 -12.97
N THR A 152 0.10 1.40 -12.75
CA THR A 152 0.69 1.33 -11.41
C THR A 152 1.18 2.70 -10.92
N ASN A 153 1.53 2.81 -9.63
CA ASN A 153 2.00 4.06 -9.03
C ASN A 153 3.24 4.65 -9.72
N ILE A 154 4.05 3.84 -10.37
CA ILE A 154 5.24 4.34 -11.07
C ILE A 154 4.89 5.18 -12.29
N GLN A 155 3.75 4.95 -12.96
CA GLN A 155 3.37 5.67 -14.18
C GLN A 155 3.19 7.17 -13.94
N LEU A 156 2.57 7.58 -12.81
CA LEU A 156 2.45 9.01 -12.47
C LEU A 156 3.81 9.66 -12.20
N ALA A 157 4.68 8.95 -11.47
CA ALA A 157 6.04 9.42 -11.22
C ALA A 157 6.82 9.60 -12.53
N ILE A 158 6.71 8.65 -13.47
CA ILE A 158 7.34 8.73 -14.80
C ILE A 158 6.83 9.94 -15.58
N GLY A 159 5.52 10.16 -15.60
CA GLY A 159 4.94 11.34 -16.26
C GLY A 159 5.57 12.64 -15.75
N LYS A 160 5.69 12.78 -14.42
CA LYS A 160 6.34 13.96 -13.80
C LYS A 160 7.83 14.05 -14.10
N ILE A 161 8.56 12.93 -14.11
CA ILE A 161 9.98 12.90 -14.45
C ILE A 161 10.19 13.34 -15.90
N LEU A 162 9.39 12.83 -16.84
CA LEU A 162 9.45 13.22 -18.24
C LEU A 162 9.15 14.69 -18.42
N GLU A 163 8.06 15.21 -17.81
CA GLU A 163 7.69 16.65 -17.90
C GLU A 163 8.78 17.57 -17.36
N ALA A 164 9.40 17.23 -16.23
CA ALA A 164 10.50 18.01 -15.66
C ALA A 164 11.72 18.11 -16.60
N ASN A 165 11.79 17.24 -17.61
CA ASN A 165 12.85 17.21 -18.61
C ASN A 165 12.37 17.60 -20.02
N GLY A 166 11.16 18.18 -20.13
CA GLY A 166 10.59 18.65 -21.41
C GLY A 166 10.08 17.54 -22.32
N LEU A 167 9.80 16.36 -21.76
CA LEU A 167 9.26 15.20 -22.48
C LEU A 167 7.86 14.83 -21.94
N THR A 168 7.16 14.02 -22.71
CA THR A 168 5.91 13.37 -22.32
C THR A 168 5.99 11.87 -22.63
N GLU A 169 5.01 11.07 -22.19
CA GLU A 169 4.96 9.63 -22.56
C GLU A 169 4.85 9.42 -24.08
N LYS A 170 4.35 10.43 -24.84
CA LYS A 170 4.27 10.37 -26.30
C LYS A 170 5.62 10.57 -27.01
N ASP A 171 6.59 11.15 -26.33
CA ASP A 171 7.93 11.37 -26.85
C ASP A 171 8.83 10.12 -26.77
N VAL A 172 8.36 9.08 -26.05
CA VAL A 172 9.05 7.80 -25.92
C VAL A 172 8.20 6.68 -26.51
N ARG A 173 8.84 5.57 -26.88
CA ARG A 173 8.14 4.32 -27.24
C ARG A 173 7.85 3.54 -25.97
N ALA A 174 6.77 3.89 -25.29
CA ALA A 174 6.37 3.29 -24.02
C ALA A 174 5.92 1.83 -24.22
N ILE A 175 6.61 0.87 -23.60
CA ILE A 175 6.30 -0.56 -23.66
C ILE A 175 5.80 -0.97 -22.26
N ASN A 176 4.57 -1.50 -22.20
CA ASN A 176 4.00 -1.96 -20.95
C ASN A 176 4.61 -3.31 -20.53
N MET A 177 5.31 -3.34 -19.41
CA MET A 177 5.95 -4.54 -18.86
C MET A 177 5.86 -4.58 -17.35
N ASP A 178 5.64 -5.76 -16.76
CA ASP A 178 5.75 -5.95 -15.31
C ASP A 178 7.23 -5.97 -14.84
N ASN A 179 7.46 -5.84 -13.53
CA ASN A 179 8.79 -5.74 -12.95
C ASN A 179 9.71 -6.94 -13.25
N ALA A 180 9.17 -8.13 -13.43
CA ALA A 180 9.98 -9.31 -13.74
C ALA A 180 10.43 -9.28 -15.21
N THR A 181 9.51 -8.97 -16.13
CA THR A 181 9.77 -8.86 -17.58
C THR A 181 10.72 -7.71 -17.88
N VAL A 182 10.56 -6.56 -17.20
CA VAL A 182 11.46 -5.39 -17.34
C VAL A 182 12.93 -5.76 -17.15
N LYS A 183 13.23 -6.54 -16.11
CA LYS A 183 14.63 -6.93 -15.82
C LYS A 183 15.24 -7.78 -16.92
N ALA A 184 14.48 -8.74 -17.43
CA ALA A 184 14.93 -9.56 -18.57
C ALA A 184 15.14 -8.69 -19.81
N ALA A 185 14.18 -7.82 -20.14
CA ALA A 185 14.23 -6.94 -21.31
C ALA A 185 15.41 -5.95 -21.29
N LEU A 186 15.84 -5.49 -20.12
CA LEU A 186 17.07 -4.68 -19.98
C LEU A 186 18.32 -5.50 -20.28
N ILE A 187 18.40 -6.74 -19.79
CA ILE A 187 19.55 -7.63 -20.01
C ILE A 187 19.66 -8.03 -21.48
N THR A 188 18.54 -8.36 -22.13
CA THR A 188 18.49 -8.74 -23.55
C THR A 188 18.51 -7.53 -24.49
N LYS A 189 18.45 -6.31 -23.96
CA LYS A 189 18.39 -5.04 -24.70
C LYS A 189 17.16 -4.91 -25.61
N ASP A 190 16.06 -5.58 -25.25
CA ASP A 190 14.76 -5.42 -25.93
C ASP A 190 14.15 -4.04 -25.69
N VAL A 191 14.56 -3.38 -24.58
CA VAL A 191 14.27 -1.98 -24.25
C VAL A 191 15.56 -1.19 -24.07
N ASP A 192 15.51 0.10 -24.42
CA ASP A 192 16.64 1.02 -24.28
C ASP A 192 16.77 1.55 -22.84
N ALA A 193 15.65 1.60 -22.11
CA ALA A 193 15.59 2.08 -20.72
C ALA A 193 14.38 1.47 -20.00
N ALA A 194 14.45 1.43 -18.68
CA ALA A 194 13.35 0.95 -17.84
C ALA A 194 13.23 1.74 -16.55
N PHE A 195 12.02 2.23 -16.28
CA PHE A 195 11.67 2.71 -14.96
C PHE A 195 11.29 1.56 -14.03
N GLY A 196 11.66 1.67 -12.76
CA GLY A 196 11.42 0.62 -11.77
C GLY A 196 11.60 1.08 -10.33
N ASN A 197 11.76 0.09 -9.47
CA ASN A 197 12.00 0.26 -8.05
C ASN A 197 13.47 -0.05 -7.71
N ASN A 198 13.78 -0.14 -6.42
CA ASN A 198 15.11 -0.46 -5.92
C ASN A 198 15.64 -1.84 -6.35
N ASP A 199 14.80 -2.72 -6.88
CA ASP A 199 15.22 -4.01 -7.42
C ASP A 199 16.07 -3.90 -8.70
N LEU A 200 16.06 -2.73 -9.39
CA LEU A 200 16.96 -2.42 -10.50
C LEU A 200 18.43 -2.25 -10.04
N ILE A 201 18.67 -1.93 -8.78
CA ILE A 201 20.00 -1.80 -8.20
C ILE A 201 20.79 -3.11 -8.38
N ALA A 202 20.13 -4.26 -8.20
CA ALA A 202 20.76 -5.56 -8.38
C ALA A 202 21.30 -5.78 -9.80
N LEU A 203 20.68 -5.24 -10.84
CA LEU A 203 21.18 -5.32 -12.22
C LEU A 203 22.45 -4.47 -12.41
N ARG A 204 22.51 -3.31 -11.76
CA ARG A 204 23.71 -2.48 -11.73
C ARG A 204 24.86 -3.21 -11.01
N ASP A 205 24.59 -3.80 -9.86
CA ASP A 205 25.62 -4.51 -9.07
C ASP A 205 26.14 -5.76 -9.79
N GLN A 206 25.32 -6.34 -10.66
CA GLN A 206 25.71 -7.43 -11.58
C GLN A 206 26.44 -6.94 -12.84
N GLY A 207 26.60 -5.63 -13.03
CA GLY A 207 27.24 -5.05 -14.21
C GLY A 207 26.41 -5.13 -15.50
N THR A 208 25.10 -5.47 -15.40
CA THR A 208 24.21 -5.63 -16.57
C THR A 208 23.44 -4.36 -16.91
N ALA A 209 23.34 -3.42 -15.99
CA ALA A 209 22.68 -2.12 -16.18
C ALA A 209 23.43 -0.98 -15.50
N LYS A 210 23.09 0.26 -15.87
CA LYS A 210 23.45 1.50 -15.16
C LYS A 210 22.19 2.16 -14.62
N ILE A 211 22.21 2.66 -13.38
CA ILE A 211 21.18 3.54 -12.85
C ILE A 211 21.56 4.96 -13.25
N ILE A 212 20.74 5.62 -14.04
CA ILE A 212 20.98 7.00 -14.50
C ILE A 212 20.07 8.02 -13.84
N PHE A 213 19.09 7.57 -13.06
CA PHE A 213 18.21 8.42 -12.27
C PHE A 213 17.69 7.69 -11.03
N LYS A 214 17.62 8.41 -9.92
CA LYS A 214 16.90 8.09 -8.68
C LYS A 214 16.18 9.34 -8.24
N SER A 215 14.94 9.24 -7.78
CA SER A 215 14.15 10.42 -7.33
C SER A 215 14.71 11.08 -6.08
N ASP A 216 15.46 10.35 -5.28
CA ASP A 216 16.25 10.79 -4.12
C ASP A 216 15.54 11.77 -3.18
N GLY A 217 14.29 11.46 -2.89
CA GLY A 217 13.47 12.23 -1.97
C GLY A 217 12.74 13.43 -2.58
N ASP A 218 12.92 13.75 -3.88
CA ASP A 218 12.15 14.82 -4.54
C ASP A 218 10.65 14.48 -4.55
N PRO A 219 9.81 15.25 -3.83
CA PRO A 219 8.40 14.91 -3.64
C PRO A 219 7.61 14.81 -4.95
N ARG A 220 8.07 15.46 -6.03
CA ARG A 220 7.43 15.40 -7.35
C ARG A 220 7.47 14.02 -7.97
N PHE A 221 8.49 13.21 -7.64
CA PHE A 221 8.82 11.94 -8.28
C PHE A 221 8.66 10.72 -7.37
N LEU A 222 8.21 10.95 -6.13
CA LEU A 222 7.98 9.89 -5.16
C LEU A 222 6.64 9.20 -5.38
N LYS A 223 6.62 7.92 -5.03
CA LYS A 223 5.43 7.09 -5.00
C LYS A 223 4.91 6.94 -3.57
N HIS A 224 3.61 6.75 -3.44
CA HIS A 224 2.94 6.51 -2.17
C HIS A 224 2.03 5.30 -2.27
N SER A 225 1.84 4.62 -1.15
CA SER A 225 0.83 3.59 -0.99
C SER A 225 0.04 3.80 0.29
N THR A 226 -1.21 3.39 0.26
CA THR A 226 -2.14 3.44 1.40
C THR A 226 -2.67 2.04 1.67
N PHE A 227 -3.07 1.80 2.91
CA PHE A 227 -3.85 0.62 3.28
C PHE A 227 -5.32 1.00 3.21
N ILE A 228 -6.07 0.26 2.41
CA ILE A 228 -7.47 0.56 2.09
C ILE A 228 -8.36 -0.62 2.43
N GLY A 229 -9.63 -0.33 2.75
CA GLY A 229 -10.66 -1.33 2.97
C GLY A 229 -11.94 -1.02 2.20
N THR A 230 -12.76 -2.03 1.91
CA THR A 230 -14.08 -1.82 1.31
C THR A 230 -15.04 -1.19 2.31
N GLU A 231 -15.87 -0.24 1.87
CA GLU A 231 -16.91 0.36 2.72
C GLU A 231 -17.85 -0.70 3.30
N ALA A 232 -18.16 -1.73 2.53
CA ALA A 232 -19.01 -2.84 2.97
C ALA A 232 -18.42 -3.58 4.18
N PHE A 233 -17.14 -3.94 4.14
CA PHE A 233 -16.47 -4.61 5.26
C PHE A 233 -16.33 -3.70 6.47
N ILE A 234 -15.88 -2.46 6.25
CA ILE A 234 -15.68 -1.45 7.31
C ILE A 234 -16.98 -1.21 8.08
N ASN A 235 -18.11 -1.06 7.37
CA ASN A 235 -19.40 -0.79 7.98
C ASN A 235 -19.98 -2.03 8.69
N LYS A 236 -19.76 -3.22 8.13
CA LYS A 236 -20.27 -4.46 8.72
C LYS A 236 -19.44 -4.91 9.93
N TYR A 237 -18.12 -4.72 9.89
CA TYR A 237 -17.18 -5.23 10.90
C TYR A 237 -16.24 -4.13 11.40
N PRO A 238 -16.75 -3.04 12.03
CA PRO A 238 -15.91 -1.91 12.44
C PRO A 238 -14.86 -2.30 13.50
N GLU A 239 -15.19 -3.18 14.44
CA GLU A 239 -14.24 -3.66 15.46
C GLU A 239 -13.11 -4.49 14.86
N ILE A 240 -13.43 -5.37 13.91
CA ILE A 240 -12.42 -6.14 13.18
C ILE A 240 -11.53 -5.20 12.36
N THR A 241 -12.13 -4.20 11.70
CA THR A 241 -11.37 -3.17 10.96
C THR A 241 -10.41 -2.41 11.88
N ALA A 242 -10.83 -2.02 13.08
CA ALA A 242 -9.98 -1.36 14.06
C ALA A 242 -8.77 -2.22 14.44
N ARG A 243 -8.97 -3.52 14.66
CA ARG A 243 -7.91 -4.47 14.98
C ARG A 243 -6.96 -4.69 13.81
N VAL A 244 -7.47 -4.79 12.58
CA VAL A 244 -6.64 -4.87 11.36
C VAL A 244 -5.74 -3.63 11.24
N VAL A 245 -6.31 -2.43 11.35
CA VAL A 245 -5.57 -1.16 11.29
C VAL A 245 -4.51 -1.08 12.39
N LYS A 246 -4.88 -1.41 13.63
CA LYS A 246 -3.95 -1.44 14.78
C LYS A 246 -2.77 -2.37 14.53
N THR A 247 -3.01 -3.54 13.96
CA THR A 247 -1.96 -4.53 13.65
C THR A 247 -1.01 -4.01 12.57
N VAL A 248 -1.51 -3.33 11.53
CA VAL A 248 -0.64 -2.69 10.52
C VAL A 248 0.19 -1.56 11.12
N ILE A 249 -0.36 -0.79 12.07
CA ILE A 249 0.39 0.26 12.80
C ILE A 249 1.49 -0.34 13.67
N LEU A 250 1.28 -1.50 14.30
CA LEU A 250 2.33 -2.21 15.05
C LEU A 250 3.50 -2.61 14.14
N ALA A 251 3.23 -3.05 12.91
CA ALA A 251 4.26 -3.34 11.92
C ALA A 251 5.02 -2.07 11.49
N ALA A 252 4.31 -0.95 11.29
CA ALA A 252 4.89 0.35 11.00
C ALA A 252 5.79 0.83 12.15
N LYS A 253 5.31 0.70 13.39
CA LYS A 253 6.06 1.05 14.59
C LYS A 253 7.34 0.21 14.71
N TRP A 254 7.24 -1.10 14.53
CA TRP A 254 8.41 -1.97 14.58
C TRP A 254 9.47 -1.56 13.56
N ALA A 255 9.09 -1.21 12.33
CA ALA A 255 10.04 -0.70 11.34
C ALA A 255 10.62 0.65 11.79
N ALA A 256 9.80 1.57 12.28
CA ALA A 256 10.23 2.89 12.74
C ALA A 256 11.13 2.86 13.98
N ASP A 257 10.91 1.92 14.91
CA ASP A 257 11.77 1.72 16.09
C ASP A 257 13.19 1.26 15.70
N ASN A 258 13.32 0.64 14.52
CA ASN A 258 14.62 0.22 13.97
C ASN A 258 15.28 1.30 13.08
N ASP A 259 14.83 2.55 13.12
CA ASP A 259 15.38 3.62 12.27
C ASP A 259 16.88 3.83 12.49
N GLY A 260 17.34 3.75 13.72
CA GLY A 260 18.77 3.86 14.08
C GLY A 260 19.63 2.64 13.70
N ASN A 261 19.01 1.47 13.53
CA ASN A 261 19.65 0.24 13.03
C ASN A 261 18.66 -0.53 12.14
N PRO A 262 18.61 -0.25 10.85
CA PRO A 262 17.61 -0.82 9.94
C PRO A 262 17.85 -2.29 9.59
N THR A 263 18.95 -2.88 10.05
CA THR A 263 19.36 -4.26 9.71
C THR A 263 18.24 -5.30 9.91
N PRO A 264 17.52 -5.35 11.07
CA PRO A 264 16.47 -6.35 11.26
C PRO A 264 15.32 -6.21 10.25
N VAL A 265 14.98 -4.97 9.87
CA VAL A 265 13.90 -4.68 8.92
C VAL A 265 14.30 -5.12 7.52
N PHE A 266 15.48 -4.73 7.07
CA PHE A 266 15.96 -5.08 5.72
C PHE A 266 16.18 -6.59 5.60
N GLN A 267 16.72 -7.26 6.64
CA GLN A 267 16.81 -8.72 6.66
C GLN A 267 15.44 -9.41 6.53
N LEU A 268 14.42 -8.93 7.24
CA LEU A 268 13.06 -9.46 7.09
C LEU A 268 12.56 -9.30 5.64
N TRP A 269 12.79 -8.14 5.03
CA TRP A 269 12.32 -7.84 3.69
C TRP A 269 13.06 -8.61 2.59
N THR A 270 14.28 -9.12 2.85
CA THR A 270 14.98 -9.99 1.87
C THR A 270 14.26 -11.29 1.55
N LYS A 271 13.26 -11.70 2.36
CA LYS A 271 12.39 -12.82 2.03
C LYS A 271 11.67 -12.64 0.68
N SER A 272 11.48 -11.39 0.22
CA SER A 272 10.99 -11.06 -1.12
C SER A 272 11.94 -11.47 -2.24
N GLY A 273 13.20 -11.78 -1.92
CA GLY A 273 14.28 -12.03 -2.88
C GLY A 273 15.06 -10.76 -3.25
N THR A 274 14.59 -9.57 -2.88
CA THR A 274 15.36 -8.33 -3.09
C THR A 274 16.57 -8.32 -2.14
N PRO A 275 17.80 -8.09 -2.65
CA PRO A 275 19.00 -8.08 -1.84
C PRO A 275 18.98 -7.04 -0.72
N PHE A 276 19.64 -7.35 0.39
CA PHE A 276 19.81 -6.44 1.53
C PHE A 276 20.43 -5.09 1.11
N SER A 277 21.44 -5.12 0.25
CA SER A 277 22.13 -3.93 -0.28
C SER A 277 21.18 -2.96 -0.96
N ASN A 278 20.16 -3.47 -1.68
CA ASN A 278 19.19 -2.64 -2.38
C ASN A 278 18.33 -1.82 -1.40
N TYR A 279 17.88 -2.45 -0.30
CA TYR A 279 17.16 -1.71 0.76
C TYR A 279 18.09 -0.71 1.45
N LYS A 280 19.32 -1.11 1.78
CA LYS A 280 20.30 -0.23 2.41
C LYS A 280 20.54 1.04 1.59
N GLU A 281 20.71 0.91 0.26
CA GLU A 281 20.93 2.04 -0.64
C GLU A 281 19.66 2.88 -0.84
N ASP A 282 18.49 2.24 -0.98
CA ASP A 282 17.22 2.94 -1.21
C ASP A 282 16.83 3.84 -0.01
N TYR A 283 17.25 3.45 1.20
CA TYR A 283 16.99 4.19 2.43
C TYR A 283 18.14 5.10 2.87
N GLN A 284 19.21 5.21 2.07
CA GLN A 284 20.26 6.23 2.30
C GLN A 284 19.73 7.61 1.91
N GLY A 285 20.12 8.65 2.69
CA GLY A 285 19.72 10.03 2.45
C GLY A 285 18.61 10.51 3.36
N SER A 286 17.73 11.38 2.86
CA SER A 286 16.73 12.12 3.64
C SER A 286 15.50 11.31 4.07
N GLN A 287 15.40 10.05 3.68
CA GLN A 287 14.16 9.25 3.83
C GLN A 287 14.39 8.06 4.77
N SER A 288 14.34 8.31 6.08
CA SER A 288 14.51 7.28 7.11
C SER A 288 13.35 6.26 7.14
N LEU A 289 13.59 5.12 7.78
CA LEU A 289 12.53 4.11 8.03
C LEU A 289 11.35 4.71 8.78
N LYS A 290 11.59 5.52 9.81
CA LYS A 290 10.54 6.14 10.61
C LYS A 290 9.67 7.07 9.76
N VAL A 291 10.28 7.84 8.86
CA VAL A 291 9.55 8.73 7.93
C VAL A 291 8.75 7.91 6.92
N ARG A 292 9.37 6.90 6.28
CA ARG A 292 8.72 6.10 5.22
C ARG A 292 7.65 5.14 5.77
N ALA A 293 7.76 4.74 7.03
CA ALA A 293 6.78 3.89 7.72
C ALA A 293 5.68 4.67 8.43
N SER A 294 5.65 6.01 8.33
CA SER A 294 4.59 6.80 8.98
C SER A 294 3.21 6.38 8.48
N PRO A 295 2.28 6.00 9.38
CA PRO A 295 0.90 5.66 9.01
C PRO A 295 0.00 6.88 8.85
N LEU A 296 0.51 8.10 9.11
CA LEU A 296 -0.28 9.32 9.14
C LEU A 296 -0.79 9.69 7.76
N ILE A 297 -2.06 10.09 7.69
CA ILE A 297 -2.67 10.76 6.54
C ILE A 297 -2.64 12.26 6.86
N ASP A 298 -1.45 12.82 6.88
CA ASP A 298 -1.19 14.23 7.16
C ASP A 298 -1.37 15.11 5.92
N ASP A 299 -1.14 16.41 6.07
CA ASP A 299 -1.32 17.35 4.96
C ASP A 299 -0.39 17.08 3.79
N TYR A 300 0.80 16.51 4.04
CA TYR A 300 1.70 16.08 2.98
C TYR A 300 1.06 14.94 2.15
N VAL A 301 0.60 13.87 2.79
CA VAL A 301 -0.03 12.74 2.09
C VAL A 301 -1.27 13.22 1.33
N VAL A 302 -2.12 14.03 1.98
CA VAL A 302 -3.31 14.61 1.33
C VAL A 302 -2.94 15.43 0.10
N SER A 303 -1.95 16.31 0.21
CA SER A 303 -1.52 17.17 -0.89
C SER A 303 -0.92 16.39 -2.05
N GLN A 304 -0.13 15.33 -1.74
CA GLN A 304 0.45 14.45 -2.76
C GLN A 304 -0.64 13.70 -3.54
N TYR A 305 -1.62 13.11 -2.85
CA TYR A 305 -2.74 12.44 -3.52
C TYR A 305 -3.58 13.42 -4.33
N GLN A 306 -3.88 14.61 -3.80
CA GLN A 306 -4.66 15.61 -4.53
C GLN A 306 -3.96 16.09 -5.80
N SER A 307 -2.63 16.31 -5.73
CA SER A 307 -1.82 16.63 -6.91
C SER A 307 -1.85 15.50 -7.95
N LYS A 308 -1.69 14.26 -7.50
CA LYS A 308 -1.70 13.07 -8.38
C LYS A 308 -3.06 12.81 -9.03
N ILE A 309 -4.16 13.16 -8.37
CA ILE A 309 -5.51 13.13 -8.97
C ILE A 309 -5.60 14.13 -10.14
N GLN A 310 -5.06 15.34 -9.98
CA GLN A 310 -5.00 16.33 -11.07
C GLN A 310 -4.12 15.84 -12.22
N ASP A 311 -2.95 15.27 -11.90
CA ASP A 311 -2.05 14.70 -12.90
C ASP A 311 -2.69 13.52 -13.65
N ALA A 312 -3.39 12.64 -12.94
CA ALA A 312 -4.10 11.51 -13.55
C ALA A 312 -5.19 11.97 -14.54
N LYS A 313 -5.94 13.04 -14.21
CA LYS A 313 -6.89 13.65 -15.17
C LYS A 313 -6.17 14.26 -16.36
N ARG A 314 -5.11 15.04 -16.12
CA ARG A 314 -4.32 15.69 -17.16
C ARG A 314 -3.67 14.70 -18.14
N TYR A 315 -3.25 13.54 -17.63
CA TYR A 315 -2.71 12.44 -18.45
C TYR A 315 -3.79 11.56 -19.10
N GLY A 316 -5.08 11.83 -18.87
CA GLY A 316 -6.18 11.08 -19.44
C GLY A 316 -6.38 9.69 -18.80
N LEU A 317 -5.84 9.46 -17.59
CA LEU A 317 -5.94 8.20 -16.88
C LEU A 317 -7.26 8.09 -16.11
N ILE A 318 -7.91 9.21 -15.79
CA ILE A 318 -9.26 9.30 -15.23
C ILE A 318 -10.05 10.39 -15.95
N LYS A 319 -11.38 10.28 -15.96
CA LYS A 319 -12.29 11.27 -16.60
C LYS A 319 -12.53 12.46 -15.69
N GLU A 320 -12.83 12.22 -14.41
CA GLU A 320 -13.17 13.26 -13.43
C GLU A 320 -12.26 13.18 -12.20
N THR A 321 -12.00 14.34 -11.61
CA THR A 321 -11.28 14.46 -10.34
C THR A 321 -12.23 14.30 -9.17
N PHE A 322 -11.68 14.02 -7.99
CA PHE A 322 -12.41 13.96 -6.73
C PHE A 322 -11.54 14.54 -5.60
N ASP A 323 -12.16 14.91 -4.50
CA ASP A 323 -11.41 15.30 -3.29
C ASP A 323 -10.94 14.05 -2.55
N PHE A 324 -9.62 13.90 -2.41
CA PHE A 324 -9.02 12.78 -1.70
C PHE A 324 -9.52 12.64 -0.26
N LYS A 325 -9.78 13.78 0.44
CA LYS A 325 -10.25 13.76 1.82
C LYS A 325 -11.57 13.00 2.00
N THR A 326 -12.45 13.02 0.99
CA THR A 326 -13.73 12.29 1.06
C THR A 326 -13.57 10.77 1.05
N THR A 327 -12.41 10.30 0.65
CA THR A 327 -12.08 8.87 0.58
C THR A 327 -11.40 8.35 1.85
N VAL A 328 -11.06 9.23 2.78
CA VAL A 328 -10.33 8.89 4.01
C VAL A 328 -11.31 8.55 5.14
N ASP A 329 -11.00 7.48 5.86
CA ASP A 329 -11.62 7.12 7.13
C ASP A 329 -10.54 6.88 8.19
N ASP A 330 -10.06 7.96 8.78
CA ASP A 330 -8.95 7.95 9.73
C ASP A 330 -9.34 7.68 11.19
N ARG A 331 -10.63 7.42 11.45
CA ARG A 331 -11.13 7.14 12.83
C ARG A 331 -10.41 5.95 13.47
N PHE A 332 -10.14 4.90 12.69
CA PHE A 332 -9.44 3.70 13.17
C PHE A 332 -7.95 3.96 13.41
N LEU A 333 -7.31 4.77 12.55
CA LEU A 333 -5.93 5.22 12.74
C LEU A 333 -5.81 6.01 14.05
N LYS A 334 -6.66 7.00 14.25
CA LYS A 334 -6.68 7.84 15.47
C LYS A 334 -6.95 7.00 16.72
N GLN A 335 -7.89 6.07 16.66
CA GLN A 335 -8.18 5.15 17.76
C GLN A 335 -6.95 4.30 18.10
N ALA A 336 -6.34 3.66 17.11
CA ALA A 336 -5.20 2.79 17.34
C ALA A 336 -3.98 3.55 17.87
N LEU A 337 -3.72 4.78 17.39
CA LEU A 337 -2.63 5.61 17.93
C LEU A 337 -2.84 5.93 19.42
N ARG A 338 -4.08 6.24 19.86
CA ARG A 338 -4.40 6.45 21.29
C ARG A 338 -4.21 5.16 22.10
N GLU A 339 -4.80 4.06 21.65
CA GLU A 339 -4.72 2.76 22.34
C GLU A 339 -3.29 2.25 22.52
N LEU A 340 -2.41 2.57 21.56
CA LEU A 340 -1.01 2.18 21.58
C LEU A 340 -0.09 3.23 22.25
N ASN A 341 -0.65 4.35 22.74
CA ASN A 341 0.12 5.49 23.25
C ASN A 341 1.16 6.01 22.24
N LEU A 342 0.77 6.10 20.96
CA LEU A 342 1.62 6.55 19.85
C LEU A 342 1.22 7.94 19.31
N GLU A 343 0.35 8.66 20.00
CA GLU A 343 0.03 10.06 19.68
C GLU A 343 1.33 10.89 19.77
N GLY A 344 1.69 11.53 18.68
CA GLY A 344 2.96 12.27 18.56
C GLY A 344 4.23 11.46 18.36
N TYR A 345 4.17 10.12 18.25
CA TYR A 345 5.33 9.29 17.90
C TYR A 345 5.83 9.60 16.47
N TRP A 346 4.92 9.70 15.51
CA TRP A 346 5.16 10.32 14.21
C TRP A 346 4.67 11.76 14.24
N LYS A 347 5.53 12.67 13.76
CA LYS A 347 5.17 14.09 13.68
C LYS A 347 4.46 14.36 12.36
N PRO A 348 3.23 14.91 12.38
CA PRO A 348 2.57 15.36 11.15
C PRO A 348 3.42 16.40 10.42
N VAL A 349 3.38 16.36 9.11
CA VAL A 349 4.09 17.33 8.27
C VAL A 349 3.12 18.16 7.44
N ASP A 350 3.54 19.36 7.08
CA ASP A 350 2.81 20.26 6.19
C ASP A 350 2.86 19.76 4.72
N PRO A 351 2.16 20.40 3.76
CA PRO A 351 2.20 20.02 2.35
C PRO A 351 3.59 20.03 1.73
N ALA A 352 4.52 20.83 2.26
CA ALA A 352 5.91 20.88 1.82
C ALA A 352 6.81 19.79 2.48
N GLY A 353 6.23 18.98 3.38
CA GLY A 353 6.94 17.92 4.09
C GLY A 353 7.74 18.38 5.30
N LYS A 354 7.49 19.61 5.82
CA LYS A 354 8.12 20.12 7.03
C LYS A 354 7.29 19.76 8.26
N PRO A 355 7.93 19.42 9.40
CA PRO A 355 7.20 19.14 10.64
C PRO A 355 6.27 20.32 11.00
N LYS A 356 5.05 19.98 11.40
CA LYS A 356 4.14 20.97 12.00
C LYS A 356 4.58 21.22 13.43
N SER A 357 4.59 22.49 13.82
CA SER A 357 4.84 22.95 15.20
C SER A 357 3.77 22.46 16.17
#